data_067929ce0fee91ee83bfcd3c6ff19376
#
_entry.id   067929ce0fee91ee83bfcd3c6ff19376
#
_cell.length_a   1.000
_cell.length_b   1.000
_cell.length_c   1.000
_cell.angle_alpha   90.00
_cell.angle_beta   90.00
_cell.angle_gamma   90.00
#
_symmetry.space_group_name_H-M   'P 1'
#
loop_
_entity.id
_entity.type
_entity.pdbx_description
1 polymer ?
#
loop_
_entity_poly.entity_id
_entity_poly.type
_entity_poly.pdbx_seq_one_letter_code
_entity_poly.pdbx_strand_id
1 'polypeptide(L)'
;MIKTLTCLGIFIFSISLATAQTPDKNINNLCGCFNVEFKYAETFSPDPNYKFHEREIVDGGLELVFPVEASDKKIVLQHLLVITDKVIIKHWREDWTYENPVIWNYTNYKTWTKQVQKPETVKGKWTQTVWEVSDEPRYQGASEWVKNNGQLYWLNTTDAPLPRREYSVRSDYNLLNRTNRIIINDSGYRHEQDNLKIIKGADNSKKLLVEEKGLNTYVRTKESECAAAKAWWEKNKFYWEKVRGIWEEKIANINTIKLETKVKDKVLHEYLMAQAKEYLEGKIPATELDAKIKSNIDMFLNTGGKEAAITQ
;
A
#
# COMPACT_ATOMS: atom_id res chain seq x y z
N MET A 1 72.55 32.86 15.26
CA MET A 1 72.11 31.68 14.49
C MET A 1 70.79 31.17 15.07
N ILE A 2 69.70 31.56 14.45
CA ILE A 2 68.33 31.16 14.88
C ILE A 2 67.91 30.00 13.98
N LYS A 3 67.66 28.84 14.54
CA LYS A 3 67.11 27.65 13.81
C LYS A 3 65.60 27.73 13.85
N THR A 4 65.02 27.96 12.69
CA THR A 4 63.54 27.89 12.49
C THR A 4 63.11 26.43 12.34
N LEU A 5 62.28 25.94 13.26
CA LEU A 5 61.69 24.61 13.22
C LEU A 5 60.34 24.70 12.50
N THR A 6 60.26 24.15 11.29
CA THR A 6 59.03 24.07 10.49
C THR A 6 58.23 22.82 10.90
N CYS A 7 57.12 23.01 11.62
CA CYS A 7 56.19 21.89 11.90
C CYS A 7 55.32 21.65 10.67
N LEU A 8 55.52 20.50 10.05
CA LEU A 8 54.64 20.01 8.95
C LEU A 8 53.41 19.30 9.56
N GLY A 9 52.28 19.99 9.57
CA GLY A 9 51.00 19.43 10.03
C GLY A 9 50.45 18.44 9.00
N ILE A 10 50.42 17.16 9.35
CA ILE A 10 49.74 16.12 8.54
C ILE A 10 48.25 16.19 8.83
N PHE A 11 47.47 16.72 7.87
CA PHE A 11 46.03 16.65 7.90
C PHE A 11 45.57 15.25 7.47
N ILE A 12 45.18 14.40 8.44
CA ILE A 12 44.52 13.11 8.17
C ILE A 12 43.08 13.39 7.80
N PHE A 13 42.79 13.35 6.48
CA PHE A 13 41.41 13.34 5.98
C PHE A 13 40.78 11.97 6.27
N SER A 14 39.96 11.89 7.30
CA SER A 14 39.14 10.71 7.56
C SER A 14 38.06 10.63 6.52
N ILE A 15 38.25 9.79 5.49
CA ILE A 15 37.21 9.42 4.55
C ILE A 15 36.25 8.49 5.29
N SER A 16 35.15 9.04 5.77
CA SER A 16 34.02 8.22 6.23
C SER A 16 33.45 7.51 5.01
N LEU A 17 33.81 6.25 4.83
CA LEU A 17 33.09 5.35 3.93
C LEU A 17 31.66 5.25 4.46
N ALA A 18 30.73 5.94 3.81
CA ALA A 18 29.33 5.68 4.01
C ALA A 18 29.08 4.23 3.55
N THR A 19 28.98 3.31 4.51
CA THR A 19 28.48 1.97 4.24
C THR A 19 27.05 2.14 3.74
N ALA A 20 26.81 1.85 2.46
CA ALA A 20 25.46 1.74 1.94
C ALA A 20 24.75 0.69 2.80
N GLN A 21 23.84 1.14 3.67
CA GLN A 21 23.01 0.26 4.47
C GLN A 21 22.15 -0.55 3.52
N THR A 22 22.16 -1.86 3.65
CA THR A 22 21.29 -2.73 2.86
C THR A 22 19.84 -2.48 3.29
N PRO A 23 18.89 -2.41 2.32
CA PRO A 23 17.47 -2.30 2.63
C PRO A 23 17.03 -3.32 3.69
N ASP A 24 16.02 -2.98 4.51
CA ASP A 24 15.58 -3.84 5.61
C ASP A 24 15.35 -5.27 5.14
N LYS A 25 16.13 -6.20 5.72
CA LYS A 25 16.11 -7.61 5.33
C LYS A 25 14.73 -8.25 5.48
N ASN A 26 13.94 -7.79 6.46
CA ASN A 26 12.62 -8.36 6.72
C ASN A 26 11.63 -7.99 5.60
N ILE A 27 11.67 -6.75 5.14
CA ILE A 27 10.83 -6.28 4.03
C ILE A 27 11.27 -6.93 2.71
N ASN A 28 12.57 -7.10 2.50
CA ASN A 28 13.10 -7.80 1.33
C ASN A 28 12.63 -9.26 1.24
N ASN A 29 12.36 -9.91 2.38
CA ASN A 29 11.79 -11.26 2.39
C ASN A 29 10.36 -11.33 1.83
N LEU A 30 9.66 -10.20 1.67
CA LEU A 30 8.36 -10.13 1.02
C LEU A 30 8.48 -10.11 -0.51
N CYS A 31 9.70 -9.97 -1.07
CA CYS A 31 9.94 -9.93 -2.50
C CYS A 31 10.16 -11.32 -3.08
N GLY A 32 9.73 -11.54 -4.33
CA GLY A 32 9.93 -12.77 -5.09
C GLY A 32 8.75 -13.12 -5.97
N CYS A 33 8.82 -14.29 -6.57
CA CYS A 33 7.72 -14.92 -7.29
C CYS A 33 7.02 -15.93 -6.36
N PHE A 34 5.70 -15.79 -6.20
CA PHE A 34 4.93 -16.57 -5.24
C PHE A 34 3.70 -17.23 -5.87
N ASN A 35 3.44 -18.47 -5.51
CA ASN A 35 2.10 -19.04 -5.58
C ASN A 35 1.30 -18.47 -4.40
N VAL A 36 0.13 -17.89 -4.68
CA VAL A 36 -0.68 -17.20 -3.68
C VAL A 36 -2.04 -17.85 -3.52
N GLU A 37 -2.49 -17.91 -2.27
CA GLU A 37 -3.82 -18.33 -1.89
C GLU A 37 -4.43 -17.28 -0.97
N PHE A 38 -5.69 -16.88 -1.23
CA PHE A 38 -6.44 -15.93 -0.41
C PHE A 38 -7.67 -16.64 0.17
N LYS A 39 -7.81 -16.58 1.50
CA LYS A 39 -8.93 -17.20 2.24
C LYS A 39 -9.56 -16.17 3.16
N TYR A 40 -10.89 -16.09 3.13
CA TYR A 40 -11.64 -15.24 4.03
C TYR A 40 -12.87 -15.98 4.55
N ALA A 41 -13.17 -15.80 5.83
CA ALA A 41 -14.36 -16.38 6.47
C ALA A 41 -14.86 -15.46 7.58
N GLU A 42 -16.15 -15.15 7.58
CA GLU A 42 -16.81 -14.54 8.72
C GLU A 42 -16.92 -15.58 9.84
N THR A 43 -16.65 -15.16 11.09
CA THR A 43 -16.44 -16.09 12.21
C THR A 43 -17.40 -15.88 13.40
N PHE A 44 -17.72 -14.64 13.71
CA PHE A 44 -18.58 -14.30 14.84
C PHE A 44 -19.37 -13.03 14.57
N SER A 45 -20.66 -13.01 14.96
CA SER A 45 -21.47 -11.81 15.00
C SER A 45 -22.17 -11.69 16.36
N PRO A 46 -22.25 -10.49 16.96
CA PRO A 46 -23.02 -10.29 18.17
C PRO A 46 -24.54 -10.41 17.96
N ASP A 47 -25.02 -10.32 16.71
CA ASP A 47 -26.43 -10.59 16.37
C ASP A 47 -26.62 -12.09 16.13
N PRO A 48 -27.40 -12.81 16.97
CA PRO A 48 -27.63 -14.23 16.79
C PRO A 48 -28.40 -14.57 15.51
N ASN A 49 -29.05 -13.61 14.87
CA ASN A 49 -29.80 -13.78 13.63
C ASN A 49 -28.95 -13.44 12.39
N TYR A 50 -27.71 -12.99 12.57
CA TYR A 50 -26.83 -12.67 11.45
C TYR A 50 -26.54 -13.91 10.62
N LYS A 51 -26.68 -13.77 9.30
CA LYS A 51 -26.35 -14.85 8.36
C LYS A 51 -24.98 -14.59 7.77
N PHE A 52 -24.03 -15.46 8.09
CA PHE A 52 -22.67 -15.38 7.59
C PHE A 52 -22.64 -15.52 6.08
N HIS A 53 -21.79 -14.70 5.43
CA HIS A 53 -21.50 -14.85 4.02
C HIS A 53 -20.68 -16.12 3.76
N GLU A 54 -20.79 -16.63 2.53
CA GLU A 54 -19.99 -17.77 2.09
C GLU A 54 -18.49 -17.49 2.24
N ARG A 55 -17.74 -18.54 2.58
CA ARG A 55 -16.28 -18.44 2.63
C ARG A 55 -15.72 -18.20 1.24
N GLU A 56 -14.79 -17.27 1.15
CA GLU A 56 -14.08 -16.97 -0.07
C GLU A 56 -12.73 -17.68 -0.07
N ILE A 57 -12.47 -18.45 -1.12
CA ILE A 57 -11.17 -19.10 -1.35
C ILE A 57 -10.80 -18.82 -2.81
N VAL A 58 -9.67 -18.12 -2.99
CA VAL A 58 -9.05 -17.90 -4.30
C VAL A 58 -7.67 -18.54 -4.24
N ASP A 59 -7.49 -19.59 -5.01
CA ASP A 59 -6.27 -20.40 -5.06
C ASP A 59 -5.68 -20.42 -6.48
N GLY A 60 -4.39 -20.76 -6.58
CA GLY A 60 -3.68 -20.89 -7.86
C GLY A 60 -3.28 -19.58 -8.51
N GLY A 61 -3.33 -18.46 -7.79
CA GLY A 61 -2.77 -17.19 -8.26
C GLY A 61 -1.24 -17.24 -8.24
N LEU A 62 -0.61 -16.55 -9.22
CA LEU A 62 0.83 -16.32 -9.26
C LEU A 62 1.06 -14.82 -9.11
N GLU A 63 1.90 -14.42 -8.14
CA GLU A 63 2.15 -13.00 -7.86
C GLU A 63 3.66 -12.71 -7.80
N LEU A 64 4.07 -11.68 -8.53
CA LEU A 64 5.41 -11.12 -8.46
C LEU A 64 5.40 -9.91 -7.52
N VAL A 65 6.26 -9.94 -6.50
CA VAL A 65 6.49 -8.81 -5.58
C VAL A 65 7.94 -8.36 -5.70
N PHE A 66 8.15 -7.07 -5.94
CA PHE A 66 9.51 -6.56 -6.15
C PHE A 66 9.62 -5.08 -5.77
N PRO A 67 10.83 -4.61 -5.37
CA PRO A 67 11.04 -3.21 -5.03
C PRO A 67 11.10 -2.36 -6.29
N VAL A 68 10.37 -1.25 -6.31
CA VAL A 68 10.45 -0.18 -7.33
C VAL A 68 11.24 1.02 -6.80
N GLU A 69 11.39 1.12 -5.49
CA GLU A 69 12.24 2.06 -4.79
C GLU A 69 12.80 1.37 -3.54
N ALA A 70 14.09 1.57 -3.24
CA ALA A 70 14.70 1.02 -2.04
C ALA A 70 15.80 1.95 -1.51
N SER A 71 15.64 2.36 -0.25
CA SER A 71 16.62 3.11 0.54
C SER A 71 16.58 2.63 2.00
N ASP A 72 17.43 3.18 2.84
CA ASP A 72 17.49 2.83 4.27
C ASP A 72 16.19 3.13 5.02
N LYS A 73 15.41 4.09 4.53
CA LYS A 73 14.21 4.59 5.21
C LYS A 73 12.92 4.45 4.40
N LYS A 74 13.01 4.05 3.14
CA LYS A 74 11.84 3.87 2.26
C LYS A 74 12.05 2.70 1.31
N ILE A 75 11.12 1.76 1.32
CA ILE A 75 11.07 0.64 0.38
C ILE A 75 9.66 0.61 -0.19
N VAL A 76 9.55 0.66 -1.50
CA VAL A 76 8.27 0.60 -2.22
C VAL A 76 8.18 -0.72 -2.96
N LEU A 77 7.22 -1.56 -2.58
CA LEU A 77 6.99 -2.85 -3.19
C LEU A 77 5.77 -2.79 -4.12
N GLN A 78 5.96 -3.23 -5.35
CA GLN A 78 4.89 -3.40 -6.32
C GLN A 78 4.52 -4.87 -6.43
N HIS A 79 3.22 -5.13 -6.42
CA HIS A 79 2.64 -6.44 -6.64
C HIS A 79 2.06 -6.53 -8.04
N LEU A 80 2.35 -7.61 -8.77
CA LEU A 80 1.79 -7.92 -10.08
C LEU A 80 1.17 -9.32 -10.04
N LEU A 81 -0.14 -9.40 -10.27
CA LEU A 81 -0.85 -10.68 -10.32
C LEU A 81 -0.83 -11.20 -11.76
N VAL A 82 -0.37 -12.43 -11.92
CA VAL A 82 -0.33 -13.14 -13.20
C VAL A 82 -1.56 -14.01 -13.31
N ILE A 83 -2.50 -13.63 -14.16
CA ILE A 83 -3.68 -14.44 -14.46
C ILE A 83 -3.35 -15.46 -15.55
N THR A 84 -2.64 -15.00 -16.58
CA THR A 84 -2.03 -15.81 -17.63
C THR A 84 -0.78 -15.09 -18.13
N ASP A 85 0.04 -15.73 -18.95
CA ASP A 85 1.23 -15.10 -19.58
C ASP A 85 0.89 -13.82 -20.40
N LYS A 86 -0.38 -13.65 -20.78
CA LYS A 86 -0.86 -12.49 -21.56
C LYS A 86 -1.66 -11.50 -20.74
N VAL A 87 -2.12 -11.88 -19.54
CA VAL A 87 -2.99 -11.08 -18.68
C VAL A 87 -2.30 -10.88 -17.34
N ILE A 88 -1.64 -9.73 -17.22
CA ILE A 88 -0.99 -9.27 -15.98
C ILE A 88 -1.81 -8.13 -15.43
N ILE A 89 -2.09 -8.18 -14.14
CA ILE A 89 -2.79 -7.12 -13.41
C ILE A 89 -1.79 -6.41 -12.51
N LYS A 90 -1.63 -5.07 -12.70
CA LYS A 90 -1.02 -4.27 -11.65
C LYS A 90 -1.92 -4.39 -10.43
N HIS A 91 -1.42 -5.08 -9.43
CA HIS A 91 -2.15 -5.28 -8.20
C HIS A 91 -1.90 -4.11 -7.22
N TRP A 92 -1.94 -4.33 -5.96
CA TRP A 92 -1.68 -3.31 -4.95
C TRP A 92 -0.19 -2.96 -4.84
N ARG A 93 0.09 -1.84 -4.17
CA ARG A 93 1.43 -1.39 -3.84
C ARG A 93 1.51 -1.20 -2.33
N GLU A 94 2.68 -1.43 -1.75
CA GLU A 94 2.96 -1.11 -0.36
C GLU A 94 4.25 -0.30 -0.25
N ASP A 95 4.16 0.81 0.48
CA ASP A 95 5.31 1.64 0.81
C ASP A 95 5.66 1.40 2.28
N TRP A 96 6.86 0.98 2.51
CA TRP A 96 7.43 0.82 3.84
C TRP A 96 8.33 2.00 4.15
N THR A 97 8.01 2.76 5.22
CA THR A 97 8.79 3.94 5.62
C THR A 97 9.20 3.83 7.08
N TYR A 98 10.50 3.99 7.33
CA TYR A 98 11.08 3.88 8.67
C TYR A 98 10.92 5.17 9.46
N GLU A 99 10.43 5.05 10.70
CA GLU A 99 10.19 6.18 11.61
C GLU A 99 9.38 7.32 10.96
N ASN A 100 8.35 6.96 10.18
CA ASN A 100 7.53 7.93 9.50
C ASN A 100 6.66 8.72 10.49
N PRO A 101 6.83 10.06 10.60
CA PRO A 101 6.03 10.86 11.52
C PRO A 101 4.61 11.13 11.00
N VAL A 102 4.30 10.82 9.76
CA VAL A 102 3.00 11.11 9.15
C VAL A 102 2.18 9.84 8.98
N ILE A 103 1.01 9.80 9.60
CA ILE A 103 0.02 8.73 9.43
C ILE A 103 -1.25 9.31 8.83
N TRP A 104 -1.77 8.61 7.80
CA TRP A 104 -3.06 8.89 7.21
C TRP A 104 -4.10 7.94 7.81
N ASN A 105 -4.94 8.47 8.71
CA ASN A 105 -5.99 7.70 9.35
C ASN A 105 -7.24 7.70 8.49
N TYR A 106 -7.71 6.51 8.12
CA TYR A 106 -9.00 6.37 7.46
C TYR A 106 -10.13 6.71 8.44
N THR A 107 -11.10 7.48 7.99
CA THR A 107 -12.25 7.87 8.82
C THR A 107 -13.54 7.20 8.39
N ASN A 108 -14.01 7.46 7.19
CA ASN A 108 -15.14 6.82 6.49
C ASN A 108 -15.30 7.44 5.08
N TYR A 109 -16.18 6.91 4.28
CA TYR A 109 -16.55 7.46 2.97
C TYR A 109 -15.33 7.89 2.12
N LYS A 110 -14.35 7.01 1.99
CA LYS A 110 -13.08 7.28 1.27
C LYS A 110 -12.38 8.57 1.72
N THR A 111 -12.37 8.81 3.02
CA THR A 111 -11.73 9.98 3.62
C THR A 111 -10.60 9.58 4.56
N TRP A 112 -9.45 10.21 4.41
CA TRP A 112 -8.28 10.04 5.29
C TRP A 112 -7.85 11.40 5.83
N THR A 113 -7.47 11.43 7.10
CA THR A 113 -6.95 12.63 7.76
C THR A 113 -5.49 12.44 8.17
N LYS A 114 -4.67 13.44 7.90
CA LYS A 114 -3.26 13.46 8.28
C LYS A 114 -3.12 13.65 9.78
N GLN A 115 -2.31 12.80 10.39
CA GLN A 115 -1.88 12.97 11.78
C GLN A 115 -0.35 12.98 11.83
N VAL A 116 0.22 13.99 12.47
CA VAL A 116 1.65 14.05 12.73
C VAL A 116 1.93 13.41 14.09
N GLN A 117 2.76 12.38 14.07
CA GLN A 117 3.19 11.64 15.26
C GLN A 117 4.43 12.30 15.87
N LYS A 118 4.58 12.15 17.18
CA LYS A 118 5.81 12.56 17.86
C LYS A 118 6.95 11.59 17.52
N PRO A 119 8.21 12.08 17.41
CA PRO A 119 9.35 11.23 17.06
C PRO A 119 9.49 9.99 17.94
N GLU A 120 9.26 10.11 19.25
CA GLU A 120 9.35 9.01 20.21
C GLU A 120 8.32 7.90 19.98
N THR A 121 7.17 8.22 19.37
CA THR A 121 6.11 7.23 19.10
C THR A 121 6.36 6.41 17.84
N VAL A 122 7.20 6.89 16.93
CA VAL A 122 7.54 6.22 15.66
C VAL A 122 8.92 5.57 15.66
N LYS A 123 9.71 5.83 16.71
CA LYS A 123 11.08 5.33 16.83
C LYS A 123 11.12 3.79 16.72
N GLY A 124 11.98 3.28 15.84
CA GLY A 124 12.15 1.85 15.59
C GLY A 124 11.05 1.21 14.76
N LYS A 125 10.02 1.98 14.34
CA LYS A 125 8.86 1.43 13.62
C LYS A 125 8.99 1.58 12.12
N TRP A 126 8.49 0.57 11.43
CA TRP A 126 8.19 0.62 10.01
C TRP A 126 6.70 0.88 9.81
N THR A 127 6.37 1.89 9.02
CA THR A 127 4.99 2.18 8.59
C THR A 127 4.75 1.53 7.25
N GLN A 128 3.76 0.62 7.17
CA GLN A 128 3.23 0.12 5.92
C GLN A 128 2.10 1.04 5.45
N THR A 129 2.23 1.59 4.26
CA THR A 129 1.15 2.27 3.53
C THR A 129 0.71 1.38 2.39
N VAL A 130 -0.55 0.97 2.39
CA VAL A 130 -1.12 0.17 1.32
C VAL A 130 -1.92 1.07 0.38
N TRP A 131 -1.67 0.88 -0.92
CA TRP A 131 -2.29 1.62 -2.01
C TRP A 131 -3.11 0.68 -2.88
N GLU A 132 -4.23 1.15 -3.39
CA GLU A 132 -5.08 0.42 -4.32
C GLU A 132 -4.38 0.25 -5.69
N VAL A 133 -5.02 -0.47 -6.59
CA VAL A 133 -4.53 -0.70 -7.96
C VAL A 133 -4.33 0.58 -8.79
N SER A 134 -4.98 1.67 -8.40
CA SER A 134 -4.87 3.03 -8.95
C SER A 134 -3.84 3.91 -8.23
N ASP A 135 -3.08 3.33 -7.28
CA ASP A 135 -2.21 4.06 -6.35
C ASP A 135 -2.95 5.11 -5.49
N GLU A 136 -4.28 5.01 -5.36
CA GLU A 136 -5.02 5.77 -4.36
C GLU A 136 -4.80 5.17 -2.96
N PRO A 137 -4.81 5.99 -1.87
CA PRO A 137 -4.57 5.49 -0.52
C PRO A 137 -5.64 4.48 -0.10
N ARG A 138 -5.23 3.47 0.66
CA ARG A 138 -6.11 2.49 1.25
C ARG A 138 -6.06 2.51 2.77
N TYR A 139 -4.96 2.12 3.38
CA TYR A 139 -4.75 2.21 4.82
C TYR A 139 -3.26 2.30 5.15
N GLN A 140 -2.99 2.73 6.37
CA GLN A 140 -1.64 2.82 6.92
C GLN A 140 -1.60 2.20 8.31
N GLY A 141 -0.46 1.60 8.66
CA GLY A 141 -0.19 1.14 10.01
C GLY A 141 1.30 1.13 10.31
N ALA A 142 1.66 1.40 11.56
CA ALA A 142 3.04 1.46 12.02
C ALA A 142 3.30 0.48 13.16
N SER A 143 4.39 -0.29 13.05
CA SER A 143 4.82 -1.24 14.08
C SER A 143 6.30 -1.58 13.93
N GLU A 144 6.85 -2.24 14.93
CA GLU A 144 8.17 -2.85 14.88
C GLU A 144 8.05 -4.27 14.31
N TRP A 145 9.15 -4.75 13.72
CA TRP A 145 9.31 -6.18 13.46
C TRP A 145 9.69 -6.89 14.78
N VAL A 146 8.94 -7.91 15.11
CA VAL A 146 9.08 -8.66 16.36
C VAL A 146 9.51 -10.09 16.06
N LYS A 147 10.54 -10.56 16.78
CA LYS A 147 10.94 -11.97 16.80
C LYS A 147 10.53 -12.58 18.13
N ASN A 148 9.57 -13.50 18.09
CA ASN A 148 9.08 -14.19 19.28
C ASN A 148 8.80 -15.67 18.97
N ASN A 149 9.23 -16.58 19.84
CA ASN A 149 9.07 -18.04 19.71
C ASN A 149 9.45 -18.57 18.31
N GLY A 150 10.58 -18.07 17.77
CA GLY A 150 11.08 -18.46 16.44
C GLY A 150 10.34 -17.83 15.25
N GLN A 151 9.25 -17.13 15.47
CA GLN A 151 8.54 -16.41 14.43
C GLN A 151 9.03 -14.97 14.32
N LEU A 152 9.21 -14.49 13.09
CA LEU A 152 9.45 -13.09 12.75
C LEU A 152 8.19 -12.53 12.14
N TYR A 153 7.62 -11.48 12.75
CA TYR A 153 6.37 -10.90 12.27
C TYR A 153 6.30 -9.38 12.49
N TRP A 154 5.48 -8.74 11.68
CA TRP A 154 5.01 -7.37 11.84
C TRP A 154 3.51 -7.39 12.09
N LEU A 155 3.03 -6.63 13.08
CA LEU A 155 1.62 -6.64 13.52
C LEU A 155 1.12 -5.21 13.69
N ASN A 156 -0.01 -4.88 13.06
CA ASN A 156 -0.65 -3.57 13.22
C ASN A 156 -2.17 -3.68 13.09
N THR A 157 -2.88 -2.84 13.83
CA THR A 157 -4.34 -2.67 13.71
C THR A 157 -4.64 -1.26 13.24
N THR A 158 -5.49 -1.13 12.21
CA THR A 158 -5.86 0.16 11.62
C THR A 158 -7.25 0.12 11.00
N ASP A 159 -7.91 1.27 10.95
CA ASP A 159 -9.15 1.44 10.21
C ASP A 159 -8.87 1.56 8.70
N ALA A 160 -9.72 0.96 7.89
CA ALA A 160 -9.59 0.88 6.44
C ALA A 160 -10.97 0.96 5.75
N PRO A 161 -11.02 1.34 4.46
CA PRO A 161 -12.23 1.16 3.65
C PRO A 161 -12.54 -0.32 3.47
N LEU A 162 -13.74 -0.61 2.97
CA LEU A 162 -14.14 -1.96 2.58
C LEU A 162 -13.12 -2.53 1.59
N PRO A 163 -12.82 -3.84 1.68
CA PRO A 163 -11.93 -4.48 0.73
C PRO A 163 -12.53 -4.47 -0.68
N ARG A 164 -11.66 -4.49 -1.69
CA ARG A 164 -12.08 -4.43 -3.10
C ARG A 164 -13.11 -5.49 -3.49
N ARG A 165 -13.02 -6.68 -2.91
CA ARG A 165 -13.96 -7.76 -3.13
C ARG A 165 -15.38 -7.47 -2.61
N GLU A 166 -15.55 -6.49 -1.71
CA GLU A 166 -16.81 -6.20 -1.04
C GLU A 166 -17.38 -4.80 -1.33
N TYR A 167 -16.55 -3.79 -1.61
CA TYR A 167 -17.02 -2.40 -1.70
C TYR A 167 -18.10 -2.15 -2.78
N SER A 168 -18.21 -3.02 -3.78
CA SER A 168 -19.20 -2.91 -4.85
C SER A 168 -20.44 -3.78 -4.64
N VAL A 169 -20.41 -4.70 -3.67
CA VAL A 169 -21.48 -5.70 -3.45
C VAL A 169 -22.06 -5.65 -2.04
N ARG A 170 -21.41 -4.96 -1.10
CA ARG A 170 -21.87 -4.80 0.29
C ARG A 170 -22.08 -3.34 0.64
N SER A 171 -23.17 -3.09 1.40
CA SER A 171 -23.51 -1.77 1.96
C SER A 171 -23.94 -1.85 3.43
N ASP A 172 -23.86 -3.02 4.04
CA ASP A 172 -24.29 -3.32 5.41
C ASP A 172 -23.26 -2.91 6.47
N TYR A 173 -22.05 -2.54 6.05
CA TYR A 173 -21.02 -1.92 6.88
C TYR A 173 -20.20 -0.89 6.07
N ASN A 174 -19.47 -0.01 6.75
CA ASN A 174 -18.74 1.09 6.09
C ASN A 174 -17.33 1.31 6.62
N LEU A 175 -16.88 0.51 7.59
CA LEU A 175 -15.56 0.58 8.17
C LEU A 175 -15.03 -0.83 8.42
N LEU A 176 -13.81 -1.11 7.96
CA LEU A 176 -13.08 -2.32 8.29
C LEU A 176 -11.97 -1.96 9.29
N ASN A 177 -12.13 -2.32 10.57
CA ASN A 177 -11.00 -2.28 11.50
C ASN A 177 -10.23 -3.59 11.32
N ARG A 178 -9.02 -3.48 10.78
CA ARG A 178 -8.23 -4.66 10.40
C ARG A 178 -6.94 -4.76 11.18
N THR A 179 -6.70 -5.93 11.72
CA THR A 179 -5.42 -6.33 12.28
C THR A 179 -4.66 -7.13 11.23
N ASN A 180 -3.53 -6.61 10.80
CA ASN A 180 -2.66 -7.24 9.82
C ASN A 180 -1.46 -7.83 10.55
N ARG A 181 -1.20 -9.13 10.35
CA ARG A 181 -0.02 -9.81 10.84
C ARG A 181 0.72 -10.44 9.68
N ILE A 182 1.88 -9.88 9.34
CA ILE A 182 2.76 -10.40 8.30
C ILE A 182 3.81 -11.26 8.99
N ILE A 183 3.83 -12.56 8.68
CA ILE A 183 4.72 -13.56 9.29
C ILE A 183 5.65 -14.09 8.21
N ILE A 184 6.95 -13.86 8.38
CA ILE A 184 7.98 -14.38 7.49
C ILE A 184 8.32 -15.82 7.90
N ASN A 185 8.43 -16.70 6.91
CA ASN A 185 8.84 -18.08 7.08
C ASN A 185 9.80 -18.52 5.97
N ASP A 186 10.34 -19.74 6.06
CA ASP A 186 11.35 -20.24 5.11
C ASP A 186 10.80 -20.41 3.69
N SER A 187 9.50 -20.63 3.52
CA SER A 187 8.87 -20.81 2.21
C SER A 187 8.33 -19.52 1.59
N GLY A 188 8.36 -18.38 2.33
CA GLY A 188 7.81 -17.11 1.90
C GLY A 188 7.22 -16.32 3.06
N TYR A 189 5.93 -15.99 3.02
CA TYR A 189 5.26 -15.31 4.12
C TYR A 189 3.76 -15.59 4.16
N ARG A 190 3.15 -15.31 5.31
CA ARG A 190 1.71 -15.30 5.49
C ARG A 190 1.25 -13.91 5.92
N HIS A 191 0.13 -13.48 5.39
CA HIS A 191 -0.57 -12.30 5.84
C HIS A 191 -1.89 -12.75 6.50
N GLU A 192 -1.86 -12.86 7.81
CA GLU A 192 -3.04 -13.15 8.63
C GLU A 192 -3.80 -11.86 8.92
N GLN A 193 -5.11 -11.93 8.89
CA GLN A 193 -5.99 -10.79 9.14
C GLN A 193 -7.06 -11.16 10.15
N ASP A 194 -7.21 -10.30 11.16
CA ASP A 194 -8.33 -10.29 12.10
C ASP A 194 -9.10 -9.00 11.85
N ASN A 195 -10.24 -9.11 11.19
CA ASN A 195 -11.01 -7.97 10.72
C ASN A 195 -12.32 -7.84 11.51
N LEU A 196 -12.65 -6.60 11.89
CA LEU A 196 -13.95 -6.24 12.42
C LEU A 196 -14.68 -5.43 11.35
N LYS A 197 -15.79 -5.96 10.82
CA LYS A 197 -16.69 -5.22 9.93
C LYS A 197 -17.62 -4.39 10.79
N ILE A 198 -17.53 -3.07 10.68
CA ILE A 198 -18.13 -2.11 11.60
C ILE A 198 -19.10 -1.20 10.85
N ILE A 199 -20.26 -1.00 11.42
CA ILE A 199 -21.19 0.06 11.06
C ILE A 199 -20.80 1.29 11.88
N LYS A 200 -20.25 2.31 11.21
CA LYS A 200 -19.88 3.58 11.83
C LYS A 200 -20.96 4.62 11.55
N GLY A 201 -21.58 5.13 12.61
CA GLY A 201 -22.59 6.18 12.52
C GLY A 201 -22.01 7.57 12.25
N ALA A 202 -22.86 8.51 11.88
CA ALA A 202 -22.48 9.91 11.68
C ALA A 202 -22.02 10.59 12.99
N ASP A 203 -22.49 10.11 14.13
CA ASP A 203 -22.09 10.51 15.49
C ASP A 203 -20.76 9.86 15.94
N ASN A 204 -20.05 9.18 15.05
CA ASN A 204 -18.87 8.37 15.31
C ASN A 204 -19.09 7.13 16.19
N SER A 205 -20.33 6.75 16.49
CA SER A 205 -20.62 5.47 17.12
C SER A 205 -20.11 4.33 16.25
N LYS A 206 -19.66 3.24 16.87
CA LYS A 206 -19.16 2.03 16.18
C LYS A 206 -19.95 0.82 16.67
N LYS A 207 -20.62 0.12 15.76
CA LYS A 207 -21.32 -1.14 16.03
C LYS A 207 -20.65 -2.26 15.25
N LEU A 208 -20.18 -3.30 15.95
CA LEU A 208 -19.68 -4.51 15.32
C LEU A 208 -20.84 -5.21 14.60
N LEU A 209 -20.66 -5.45 13.31
CA LEU A 209 -21.55 -6.29 12.51
C LEU A 209 -21.11 -7.75 12.59
N VAL A 210 -19.86 -8.02 12.24
CA VAL A 210 -19.30 -9.36 12.16
C VAL A 210 -17.77 -9.32 12.18
N GLU A 211 -17.15 -10.34 12.76
CA GLU A 211 -15.72 -10.61 12.69
C GLU A 211 -15.40 -11.46 11.46
N GLU A 212 -14.24 -11.22 10.87
CA GLU A 212 -13.74 -11.97 9.72
C GLU A 212 -12.27 -12.36 9.93
N LYS A 213 -11.94 -13.60 9.65
CA LYS A 213 -10.58 -14.08 9.51
C LYS A 213 -10.15 -14.08 8.05
N GLY A 214 -8.97 -13.52 7.78
CA GLY A 214 -8.31 -13.60 6.48
C GLY A 214 -6.97 -14.32 6.61
N LEU A 215 -6.65 -15.13 5.62
CA LEU A 215 -5.35 -15.79 5.50
C LEU A 215 -4.89 -15.74 4.04
N ASN A 216 -3.87 -14.94 3.80
CA ASN A 216 -3.19 -14.92 2.51
C ASN A 216 -1.84 -15.62 2.65
N THR A 217 -1.62 -16.66 1.88
CA THR A 217 -0.39 -17.46 1.90
C THR A 217 0.41 -17.20 0.63
N TYR A 218 1.67 -16.85 0.79
CA TYR A 218 2.62 -16.60 -0.28
C TYR A 218 3.73 -17.63 -0.19
N VAL A 219 3.69 -18.63 -1.08
CA VAL A 219 4.71 -19.70 -1.17
C VAL A 219 5.64 -19.39 -2.33
N ARG A 220 6.90 -19.20 -2.03
CA ARG A 220 7.93 -18.85 -3.03
C ARG A 220 8.04 -19.95 -4.09
N THR A 221 8.05 -19.52 -5.34
CA THR A 221 8.26 -20.41 -6.49
C THR A 221 9.45 -19.94 -7.34
N LYS A 222 9.66 -20.54 -8.51
CA LYS A 222 10.78 -20.19 -9.39
C LYS A 222 10.55 -18.79 -9.98
N GLU A 223 11.59 -17.97 -9.96
CA GLU A 223 11.58 -16.63 -10.55
C GLU A 223 11.18 -16.60 -12.03
N SER A 224 11.46 -17.69 -12.76
CA SER A 224 11.08 -17.84 -14.17
C SER A 224 9.58 -17.90 -14.40
N GLU A 225 8.78 -18.33 -13.42
CA GLU A 225 7.32 -18.37 -13.55
C GLU A 225 6.72 -16.97 -13.63
N CYS A 226 7.37 -15.97 -13.02
CA CYS A 226 6.97 -14.57 -13.11
C CYS A 226 7.58 -13.79 -14.29
N ALA A 227 8.17 -14.46 -15.29
CA ALA A 227 8.85 -13.79 -16.41
C ALA A 227 7.89 -12.88 -17.20
N ALA A 228 6.63 -13.29 -17.40
CA ALA A 228 5.61 -12.50 -18.06
C ALA A 228 5.31 -11.20 -17.30
N ALA A 229 5.21 -11.25 -15.98
CA ALA A 229 5.01 -10.08 -15.13
C ALA A 229 6.19 -9.12 -15.19
N LYS A 230 7.44 -9.62 -15.16
CA LYS A 230 8.65 -8.80 -15.32
C LYS A 230 8.65 -8.08 -16.69
N ALA A 231 8.35 -8.81 -17.76
CA ALA A 231 8.29 -8.23 -19.10
C ALA A 231 7.16 -7.19 -19.25
N TRP A 232 6.02 -7.43 -18.61
CA TRP A 232 4.91 -6.48 -18.56
C TRP A 232 5.32 -5.20 -17.82
N TRP A 233 5.99 -5.34 -16.65
CA TRP A 233 6.44 -4.20 -15.86
C TRP A 233 7.44 -3.33 -16.62
N GLU A 234 8.39 -3.90 -17.30
CA GLU A 234 9.37 -3.15 -18.10
C GLU A 234 8.70 -2.20 -19.11
N LYS A 235 7.57 -2.59 -19.68
CA LYS A 235 6.79 -1.75 -20.61
C LYS A 235 5.96 -0.69 -19.90
N ASN A 236 5.49 -0.97 -18.66
CA ASN A 236 4.52 -0.14 -17.96
C ASN A 236 5.12 0.74 -16.85
N LYS A 237 6.34 0.46 -16.39
CA LYS A 237 6.97 1.10 -15.24
C LYS A 237 7.02 2.62 -15.31
N PHE A 238 7.29 3.19 -16.46
CA PHE A 238 7.37 4.64 -16.65
C PHE A 238 6.00 5.30 -16.37
N TYR A 239 4.92 4.73 -16.91
CA TYR A 239 3.58 5.25 -16.69
C TYR A 239 3.22 5.21 -15.18
N TRP A 240 3.45 4.09 -14.52
CA TRP A 240 3.11 3.93 -13.10
C TRP A 240 4.02 4.72 -12.17
N GLU A 241 5.25 4.98 -12.56
CA GLU A 241 6.13 5.94 -11.85
C GLU A 241 5.53 7.35 -11.88
N LYS A 242 5.00 7.79 -13.03
CA LYS A 242 4.31 9.07 -13.16
C LYS A 242 3.06 9.13 -12.29
N VAL A 243 2.25 8.08 -12.27
CA VAL A 243 1.06 8.00 -11.40
C VAL A 243 1.45 8.14 -9.92
N ARG A 244 2.48 7.42 -9.46
CA ARG A 244 2.98 7.53 -8.08
C ARG A 244 3.44 8.95 -7.75
N GLY A 245 4.29 9.54 -8.59
CA GLY A 245 4.81 10.89 -8.36
C GLY A 245 3.70 11.94 -8.29
N ILE A 246 2.67 11.81 -9.12
CA ILE A 246 1.52 12.71 -9.10
C ILE A 246 0.70 12.53 -7.82
N TRP A 247 0.49 11.30 -7.34
CA TRP A 247 -0.14 11.08 -6.04
C TRP A 247 0.67 11.69 -4.90
N GLU A 248 2.00 11.49 -4.88
CA GLU A 248 2.89 12.10 -3.87
C GLU A 248 2.77 13.64 -3.89
N GLU A 249 2.79 14.27 -5.06
CA GLU A 249 2.60 15.71 -5.22
C GLU A 249 1.24 16.18 -4.65
N LYS A 250 0.15 15.47 -5.00
CA LYS A 250 -1.21 15.84 -4.61
C LYS A 250 -1.45 15.78 -3.11
N ILE A 251 -0.89 14.76 -2.43
CA ILE A 251 -1.12 14.56 -1.00
C ILE A 251 -0.11 15.27 -0.09
N ALA A 252 1.01 15.77 -0.64
CA ALA A 252 2.10 16.35 0.13
C ALA A 252 1.63 17.50 1.04
N ASN A 253 0.79 18.42 0.51
CA ASN A 253 0.44 19.68 1.14
C ASN A 253 -1.01 19.74 1.64
N ILE A 254 -1.72 18.61 1.70
CA ILE A 254 -3.10 18.57 2.21
C ILE A 254 -3.16 17.85 3.57
N ASN A 255 -4.19 18.14 4.34
CA ASN A 255 -4.44 17.49 5.63
C ASN A 255 -5.58 16.47 5.58
N THR A 256 -6.35 16.48 4.51
CA THR A 256 -7.46 15.56 4.30
C THR A 256 -7.46 15.11 2.85
N ILE A 257 -7.51 13.80 2.64
CA ILE A 257 -7.76 13.18 1.35
C ILE A 257 -9.22 12.73 1.37
N LYS A 258 -10.00 13.18 0.40
CA LYS A 258 -11.37 12.69 0.20
C LYS A 258 -11.53 12.32 -1.27
N LEU A 259 -11.96 11.09 -1.52
CA LEU A 259 -12.10 10.55 -2.88
C LEU A 259 -13.54 10.19 -3.19
N GLU A 260 -13.94 10.47 -4.43
CA GLU A 260 -15.16 9.92 -4.99
C GLU A 260 -14.99 8.41 -5.24
N THR A 261 -16.03 7.65 -4.99
CA THR A 261 -16.01 6.20 -5.27
C THR A 261 -16.10 5.91 -6.76
N LYS A 262 -16.94 6.66 -7.47
CA LYS A 262 -17.14 6.57 -8.91
C LYS A 262 -17.36 7.95 -9.52
N VAL A 263 -16.85 8.13 -10.72
CA VAL A 263 -17.15 9.29 -11.58
C VAL A 263 -17.65 8.75 -12.91
N LYS A 264 -18.83 9.17 -13.34
CA LYS A 264 -19.50 8.65 -14.56
C LYS A 264 -19.54 7.11 -14.57
N ASP A 265 -19.97 6.52 -13.45
CA ASP A 265 -20.10 5.07 -13.21
C ASP A 265 -18.80 4.25 -13.28
N LYS A 266 -17.64 4.89 -13.41
CA LYS A 266 -16.34 4.24 -13.42
C LYS A 266 -15.54 4.59 -12.18
N VAL A 267 -14.72 3.64 -11.73
CA VAL A 267 -13.73 3.83 -10.65
C VAL A 267 -12.40 4.31 -11.21
N LEU A 268 -11.56 4.93 -10.39
CA LEU A 268 -10.32 5.57 -10.84
C LEU A 268 -9.38 4.61 -11.60
N HIS A 269 -9.26 3.37 -11.16
CA HIS A 269 -8.36 2.44 -11.83
C HIS A 269 -8.75 2.14 -13.28
N GLU A 270 -10.05 2.19 -13.64
CA GLU A 270 -10.48 1.99 -15.03
C GLU A 270 -9.98 3.12 -15.93
N TYR A 271 -10.00 4.38 -15.43
CA TYR A 271 -9.44 5.52 -16.15
C TYR A 271 -7.93 5.40 -16.34
N LEU A 272 -7.19 5.08 -15.25
CA LEU A 272 -5.74 5.00 -15.32
C LEU A 272 -5.26 3.81 -16.15
N MET A 273 -5.93 2.65 -16.08
CA MET A 273 -5.59 1.49 -16.91
C MET A 273 -5.87 1.74 -18.40
N ALA A 274 -7.01 2.36 -18.74
CA ALA A 274 -7.30 2.75 -20.12
C ALA A 274 -6.26 3.74 -20.65
N GLN A 275 -5.90 4.73 -19.85
CA GLN A 275 -4.87 5.71 -20.19
C GLN A 275 -3.48 5.10 -20.34
N ALA A 276 -3.09 4.14 -19.49
CA ALA A 276 -1.83 3.41 -19.63
C ALA A 276 -1.76 2.70 -20.98
N LYS A 277 -2.85 2.06 -21.38
CA LYS A 277 -2.95 1.42 -22.69
C LYS A 277 -2.79 2.43 -23.86
N GLU A 278 -3.51 3.55 -23.79
CA GLU A 278 -3.40 4.61 -24.81
C GLU A 278 -1.98 5.18 -24.91
N TYR A 279 -1.29 5.35 -23.78
CA TYR A 279 0.10 5.78 -23.74
C TYR A 279 1.03 4.77 -24.42
N LEU A 280 0.89 3.50 -24.11
CA LEU A 280 1.69 2.42 -24.70
C LEU A 280 1.44 2.24 -26.21
N GLU A 281 0.23 2.56 -26.68
CA GLU A 281 -0.12 2.57 -28.11
C GLU A 281 0.34 3.85 -28.82
N GLY A 282 1.03 4.78 -28.14
CA GLY A 282 1.52 6.04 -28.70
C GLY A 282 0.44 7.09 -28.97
N LYS A 283 -0.78 6.90 -28.45
CA LYS A 283 -1.90 7.85 -28.59
C LYS A 283 -1.79 9.06 -27.69
N ILE A 284 -0.99 8.95 -26.62
CA ILE A 284 -0.70 10.03 -25.70
C ILE A 284 0.79 10.35 -25.77
N PRO A 285 1.17 11.57 -26.19
CA PRO A 285 2.56 12.02 -26.15
C PRO A 285 3.09 12.08 -24.70
N ALA A 286 4.36 11.76 -24.50
CA ALA A 286 4.99 11.84 -23.18
C ALA A 286 4.89 13.23 -22.55
N THR A 287 4.88 14.29 -23.34
CA THR A 287 4.74 15.69 -22.92
C THR A 287 3.34 16.02 -22.33
N GLU A 288 2.31 15.26 -22.69
CA GLU A 288 0.94 15.45 -22.19
C GLU A 288 0.59 14.49 -21.06
N LEU A 289 1.41 13.48 -20.82
CA LEU A 289 1.08 12.36 -19.93
C LEU A 289 0.77 12.82 -18.51
N ASP A 290 1.64 13.65 -17.92
CA ASP A 290 1.49 14.13 -16.56
C ASP A 290 0.17 14.94 -16.39
N ALA A 291 -0.15 15.80 -17.34
CA ALA A 291 -1.39 16.58 -17.32
C ALA A 291 -2.64 15.70 -17.40
N LYS A 292 -2.59 14.66 -18.23
CA LYS A 292 -3.72 13.70 -18.39
C LYS A 292 -3.88 12.81 -17.16
N ILE A 293 -2.80 12.37 -16.51
CA ILE A 293 -2.87 11.61 -15.25
C ILE A 293 -3.43 12.51 -14.14
N LYS A 294 -2.91 13.75 -14.01
CA LYS A 294 -3.42 14.75 -13.04
C LYS A 294 -4.93 14.95 -13.22
N SER A 295 -5.39 15.14 -14.46
CA SER A 295 -6.80 15.30 -14.76
C SER A 295 -7.67 14.13 -14.30
N ASN A 296 -7.20 12.88 -14.52
CA ASN A 296 -7.93 11.69 -14.06
C ASN A 296 -7.99 11.61 -12.52
N ILE A 297 -6.90 11.89 -11.84
CA ILE A 297 -6.86 11.88 -10.37
C ILE A 297 -7.73 13.01 -9.80
N ASP A 298 -7.69 14.22 -10.39
CA ASP A 298 -8.47 15.38 -9.94
C ASP A 298 -9.98 15.20 -10.07
N MET A 299 -10.44 14.38 -11.01
CA MET A 299 -11.86 14.02 -11.09
C MET A 299 -12.36 13.28 -9.84
N PHE A 300 -11.48 12.56 -9.15
CA PHE A 300 -11.81 11.78 -7.96
C PHE A 300 -11.40 12.45 -6.65
N LEU A 301 -10.35 13.31 -6.68
CA LEU A 301 -9.83 13.96 -5.48
C LEU A 301 -10.64 15.22 -5.16
N ASN A 302 -11.42 15.15 -4.08
CA ASN A 302 -12.15 16.28 -3.52
C ASN A 302 -11.22 17.14 -2.66
N THR A 303 -10.64 18.19 -3.22
CA THR A 303 -9.72 19.12 -2.52
C THR A 303 -10.44 20.22 -1.73
N GLY A 304 -11.67 19.97 -1.26
CA GLY A 304 -12.34 20.87 -0.29
C GLY A 304 -12.45 22.34 -0.74
N GLY A 305 -12.99 22.57 -1.94
CA GLY A 305 -13.26 23.91 -2.46
C GLY A 305 -14.65 23.97 -3.07
N LYS A 306 -15.65 23.89 -2.23
CA LYS A 306 -17.06 24.34 -2.24
C LYS A 306 -17.87 23.31 -1.46
N GLU A 307 -18.29 23.65 -0.26
CA GLU A 307 -19.45 23.03 0.35
C GLU A 307 -20.60 23.11 -0.68
N ALA A 308 -20.89 22.01 -1.36
CA ALA A 308 -22.15 21.87 -2.03
C ALA A 308 -23.21 21.82 -0.92
N ALA A 309 -23.99 22.88 -0.83
CA ALA A 309 -25.17 22.94 0.01
C ALA A 309 -25.98 21.67 -0.22
N ILE A 310 -26.08 20.84 0.80
CA ILE A 310 -27.01 19.72 0.86
C ILE A 310 -28.38 20.38 0.94
N THR A 311 -29.05 20.50 -0.21
CA THR A 311 -30.49 20.79 -0.25
C THR A 311 -31.18 19.54 0.25
N GLN A 312 -31.95 19.72 1.33
CA GLN A 312 -32.79 18.76 2.01
C GLN A 312 -33.74 18.01 1.08
#